data_88c48084eaaf969c23013bf36f781502
#
_entry.id   88c48084eaaf969c23013bf36f781502
#
_cell.length_a   1.000
_cell.length_b   1.000
_cell.length_c   1.000
_cell.angle_alpha   90.00
_cell.angle_beta   90.00
_cell.angle_gamma   90.00
#
_symmetry.space_group_name_H-M   'P 1'
#
loop_
_entity.id
_entity.type
_entity.pdbx_description
1 polymer ?
#
loop_
_entity_poly.entity_id
_entity_poly.type
_entity_poly.pdbx_seq_one_letter_code
_entity_poly.pdbx_strand_id
1 'polypeptide(L)'
;MGTKHNHELIFMEPVLQKRIWGGSRLKNEWGYDSEQDKELGECWAVSCNEQTDSRVTEGEYRGKHLSQLWREEPELFGREADGTEFPLLIKIIDAKENLSVQVHPDDTYAEEHEHSKGKRECWYILDCPPNAELIVGTHAKDRDELKRMIEEKKWDDLLNRIPVKKGDFIQIDPGTIHAITAGVELLEVQQNSDVTYRIYDYDRLQNGTPRQLQLQQGMDVINVSDEISEESVIHPKSKDNILQRLISTCDYLVWTIRVNGVASVGRIANSFLIGSVLEGSGKCNGQLLSKGMHFIVPHDYSLDRIEGNLRINFAAPVYS
;
A
#
# COMPACT_ATOMS: atom_id res chain seq x y z
N MET A 1 23.67 -20.48 24.79
CA MET A 1 23.99 -19.05 24.92
C MET A 1 23.55 -18.43 23.60
N GLY A 2 22.34 -17.86 23.53
CA GLY A 2 21.85 -17.19 22.34
C GLY A 2 22.66 -15.94 22.12
N THR A 3 23.28 -15.83 20.97
CA THR A 3 23.85 -14.58 20.46
C THR A 3 22.72 -13.56 20.46
N LYS A 4 22.82 -12.52 21.30
CA LYS A 4 22.00 -11.33 21.14
C LYS A 4 22.36 -10.76 19.77
N HIS A 5 21.62 -11.09 18.75
CA HIS A 5 21.64 -10.35 17.51
C HIS A 5 21.19 -8.93 17.86
N ASN A 6 22.09 -7.98 17.67
CA ASN A 6 21.77 -6.57 17.83
C ASN A 6 21.05 -6.19 16.53
N HIS A 7 19.78 -6.58 16.42
CA HIS A 7 19.00 -6.33 15.21
C HIS A 7 18.98 -4.82 14.94
N GLU A 8 19.16 -4.49 13.68
CA GLU A 8 19.07 -3.11 13.14
C GLU A 8 17.86 -3.01 12.23
N LEU A 9 17.48 -1.80 11.84
CA LEU A 9 16.51 -1.62 10.77
C LEU A 9 17.10 -2.18 9.47
N ILE A 10 16.29 -2.95 8.73
CA ILE A 10 16.70 -3.56 7.47
C ILE A 10 16.15 -2.72 6.32
N PHE A 11 17.01 -1.92 5.70
CA PHE A 11 16.60 -1.01 4.64
C PHE A 11 16.42 -1.75 3.31
N MET A 12 15.30 -1.47 2.64
CA MET A 12 14.88 -2.13 1.41
C MET A 12 15.02 -1.21 0.20
N GLU A 13 15.56 -1.74 -0.88
CA GLU A 13 15.58 -1.10 -2.18
C GLU A 13 14.21 -1.25 -2.83
N PRO A 14 13.51 -0.14 -3.18
CA PRO A 14 12.22 -0.22 -3.83
C PRO A 14 12.35 -0.67 -5.28
N VAL A 15 11.31 -1.33 -5.81
CA VAL A 15 11.22 -1.73 -7.20
C VAL A 15 10.27 -0.78 -7.94
N LEU A 16 10.77 -0.08 -8.95
CA LEU A 16 10.00 0.93 -9.67
C LEU A 16 9.26 0.33 -10.86
N GLN A 17 8.01 0.72 -11.02
CA GLN A 17 7.12 0.20 -12.05
C GLN A 17 6.58 1.32 -12.95
N LYS A 18 6.74 1.12 -14.27
CA LYS A 18 6.08 1.95 -15.27
C LYS A 18 4.59 1.64 -15.33
N ARG A 19 3.81 2.67 -15.46
CA ARG A 19 2.37 2.55 -15.70
C ARG A 19 1.92 3.59 -16.73
N ILE A 20 0.94 3.25 -17.56
CA ILE A 20 0.42 4.17 -18.61
C ILE A 20 -0.18 5.46 -18.01
N TRP A 21 -0.53 5.44 -16.75
CA TRP A 21 -1.07 6.55 -15.97
C TRP A 21 -0.05 7.21 -15.04
N GLY A 22 1.20 6.71 -15.05
CA GLY A 22 2.26 7.15 -14.15
C GLY A 22 2.73 8.58 -14.39
N GLY A 23 3.31 9.16 -13.36
CA GLY A 23 3.82 10.52 -13.32
C GLY A 23 5.34 10.61 -13.23
N SER A 24 5.80 11.72 -12.68
CA SER A 24 7.23 12.00 -12.48
C SER A 24 7.61 12.32 -11.03
N ARG A 25 6.66 12.30 -10.10
CA ARG A 25 6.89 12.65 -8.70
C ARG A 25 7.83 11.65 -8.02
N LEU A 26 7.67 10.36 -8.31
CA LEU A 26 8.55 9.31 -7.76
C LEU A 26 10.02 9.59 -8.05
N LYS A 27 10.33 10.16 -9.21
CA LYS A 27 11.68 10.60 -9.54
C LYS A 27 12.02 11.96 -8.94
N ASN A 28 11.17 12.97 -9.16
CA ASN A 28 11.51 14.36 -8.88
C ASN A 28 11.40 14.72 -7.39
N GLU A 29 10.47 14.10 -6.67
CA GLU A 29 10.16 14.45 -5.27
C GLU A 29 10.60 13.39 -4.26
N TRP A 30 10.74 12.13 -4.70
CA TRP A 30 11.20 11.01 -3.87
C TRP A 30 12.66 10.66 -4.11
N GLY A 31 13.24 11.14 -5.22
CA GLY A 31 14.64 10.86 -5.57
C GLY A 31 14.88 9.43 -6.02
N TYR A 32 13.84 8.68 -6.41
CA TYR A 32 14.02 7.35 -6.96
C TYR A 32 14.60 7.46 -8.36
N ASP A 33 15.82 6.99 -8.53
CA ASP A 33 16.48 7.05 -9.82
C ASP A 33 16.13 5.82 -10.67
N SER A 34 15.60 6.08 -11.84
CA SER A 34 15.52 5.08 -12.89
C SER A 34 16.16 5.67 -14.14
N GLU A 35 17.25 5.07 -14.58
CA GLU A 35 17.98 5.54 -15.76
C GLU A 35 17.12 5.58 -17.03
N GLN A 36 16.00 4.88 -17.06
CA GLN A 36 15.25 4.61 -18.28
C GLN A 36 13.94 5.35 -18.41
N ASP A 37 13.36 5.99 -17.36
CA ASP A 37 11.95 6.31 -17.39
C ASP A 37 11.51 7.65 -16.87
N LYS A 38 10.64 8.28 -17.66
CA LYS A 38 9.97 9.54 -17.34
C LYS A 38 8.58 9.37 -16.70
N GLU A 39 8.00 8.18 -16.76
CA GLU A 39 6.61 7.91 -16.33
C GLU A 39 6.58 6.70 -15.40
N LEU A 40 6.92 6.94 -14.13
CA LEU A 40 6.82 5.95 -13.07
C LEU A 40 5.45 6.08 -12.40
N GLY A 41 4.68 5.00 -12.40
CA GLY A 41 3.38 5.00 -11.73
C GLY A 41 3.44 4.47 -10.31
N GLU A 42 4.29 3.47 -10.05
CA GLU A 42 4.38 2.83 -8.75
C GLU A 42 5.83 2.64 -8.31
N CYS A 43 6.07 2.87 -7.04
CA CYS A 43 7.24 2.42 -6.30
C CYS A 43 6.77 1.28 -5.37
N TRP A 44 7.16 0.06 -5.66
CA TRP A 44 6.94 -1.09 -4.77
C TRP A 44 8.00 -1.03 -3.67
N ALA A 45 7.65 -0.33 -2.63
CA ALA A 45 8.54 0.08 -1.54
C ALA A 45 9.09 -1.10 -0.75
N VAL A 46 8.22 -2.08 -0.45
CA VAL A 46 8.59 -3.38 0.14
C VAL A 46 7.73 -4.43 -0.55
N SER A 47 8.39 -5.29 -1.31
CA SER A 47 7.77 -6.32 -2.13
C SER A 47 8.54 -7.63 -2.02
N CYS A 48 7.81 -8.73 -1.99
CA CYS A 48 8.33 -10.10 -1.92
C CYS A 48 7.65 -10.99 -2.98
N ASN A 49 7.62 -10.53 -4.22
CA ASN A 49 7.07 -11.26 -5.35
C ASN A 49 8.20 -11.69 -6.29
N GLU A 50 8.05 -12.80 -7.01
CA GLU A 50 9.09 -13.35 -7.89
C GLU A 50 9.71 -12.35 -8.87
N GLN A 51 8.90 -11.42 -9.39
CA GLN A 51 9.35 -10.43 -10.38
C GLN A 51 9.78 -9.10 -9.77
N THR A 52 9.46 -8.85 -8.50
CA THR A 52 9.60 -7.54 -7.84
C THR A 52 10.11 -7.70 -6.40
N ASP A 53 11.06 -8.58 -6.19
CA ASP A 53 11.60 -8.90 -4.88
C ASP A 53 12.59 -7.83 -4.41
N SER A 54 12.20 -7.07 -3.40
CA SER A 54 13.02 -6.01 -2.82
C SER A 54 14.33 -6.55 -2.26
N ARG A 55 15.40 -5.76 -2.38
CA ARG A 55 16.74 -6.12 -1.93
C ARG A 55 17.15 -5.29 -0.73
N VAL A 56 17.90 -5.89 0.20
CA VAL A 56 18.51 -5.18 1.33
C VAL A 56 19.66 -4.31 0.84
N THR A 57 19.63 -3.01 1.21
CA THR A 57 20.62 -2.04 0.74
C THR A 57 21.89 -1.98 1.59
N GLU A 58 21.81 -2.26 2.90
CA GLU A 58 22.92 -2.12 3.83
C GLU A 58 22.83 -3.08 5.03
N GLY A 59 23.86 -3.07 5.87
CA GLY A 59 23.93 -3.91 7.08
C GLY A 59 24.29 -5.36 6.80
N GLU A 60 24.04 -6.23 7.78
CA GLU A 60 24.44 -7.65 7.78
C GLU A 60 23.85 -8.41 6.57
N TYR A 61 22.62 -8.08 6.18
CA TYR A 61 21.88 -8.77 5.13
C TYR A 61 22.02 -8.11 3.74
N ARG A 62 22.93 -7.15 3.57
CA ARG A 62 23.10 -6.41 2.32
C ARG A 62 23.17 -7.32 1.11
N GLY A 63 22.33 -7.03 0.11
CA GLY A 63 22.27 -7.76 -1.16
C GLY A 63 21.34 -8.98 -1.15
N LYS A 64 20.91 -9.47 0.02
CA LYS A 64 19.86 -10.51 0.09
C LYS A 64 18.54 -9.94 -0.40
N HIS A 65 17.74 -10.78 -1.05
CA HIS A 65 16.34 -10.48 -1.38
C HIS A 65 15.43 -10.69 -0.17
N LEU A 66 14.31 -9.98 -0.13
CA LEU A 66 13.34 -10.14 0.96
C LEU A 66 12.81 -11.57 1.05
N SER A 67 12.56 -12.21 -0.10
CA SER A 67 12.15 -13.61 -0.13
C SER A 67 13.16 -14.58 0.47
N GLN A 68 14.45 -14.26 0.34
CA GLN A 68 15.52 -15.03 0.98
C GLN A 68 15.51 -14.84 2.50
N LEU A 69 15.41 -13.59 2.98
CA LEU A 69 15.31 -13.30 4.41
C LEU A 69 14.08 -13.97 5.01
N TRP A 70 12.94 -13.90 4.33
CA TRP A 70 11.70 -14.50 4.79
C TRP A 70 11.80 -15.99 5.04
N ARG A 71 12.56 -16.70 4.21
CA ARG A 71 12.78 -18.16 4.33
C ARG A 71 13.92 -18.52 5.28
N GLU A 72 15.02 -17.76 5.24
CA GLU A 72 16.27 -18.13 5.90
C GLU A 72 16.37 -17.60 7.33
N GLU A 73 15.69 -16.47 7.63
CA GLU A 73 15.79 -15.75 8.90
C GLU A 73 14.39 -15.48 9.50
N PRO A 74 13.54 -16.52 9.71
CA PRO A 74 12.15 -16.34 10.13
C PRO A 74 11.99 -15.64 11.49
N GLU A 75 12.98 -15.72 12.36
CA GLU A 75 13.01 -15.03 13.65
C GLU A 75 13.01 -13.51 13.53
N LEU A 76 13.56 -12.93 12.44
CA LEU A 76 13.47 -11.49 12.19
C LEU A 76 12.02 -11.02 12.08
N PHE A 77 11.15 -11.90 11.66
CA PHE A 77 9.73 -11.63 11.42
C PHE A 77 8.82 -12.10 12.55
N GLY A 78 9.39 -12.74 13.59
CA GLY A 78 8.62 -13.26 14.73
C GLY A 78 7.78 -14.49 14.39
N ARG A 79 8.26 -15.34 13.49
CA ARG A 79 7.57 -16.53 12.99
C ARG A 79 8.49 -17.77 12.96
N GLU A 80 7.91 -18.93 12.82
CA GLU A 80 8.61 -20.15 12.46
C GLU A 80 8.73 -20.30 10.95
N ALA A 81 9.66 -21.12 10.48
CA ALA A 81 9.81 -21.44 9.06
C ALA A 81 8.71 -22.42 8.61
N ASP A 82 7.57 -21.91 8.21
CA ASP A 82 6.35 -22.66 7.89
C ASP A 82 6.02 -22.72 6.38
N GLY A 83 6.84 -22.09 5.54
CA GLY A 83 6.64 -22.04 4.11
C GLY A 83 5.56 -21.05 3.63
N THR A 84 4.99 -20.27 4.54
CA THR A 84 4.02 -19.23 4.16
C THR A 84 4.65 -18.11 3.34
N GLU A 85 3.86 -17.43 2.53
CA GLU A 85 4.29 -16.28 1.75
C GLU A 85 4.42 -15.03 2.62
N PHE A 86 5.25 -14.07 2.16
CA PHE A 86 5.36 -12.76 2.79
C PHE A 86 3.99 -12.04 2.71
N PRO A 87 3.47 -11.50 3.82
CA PRO A 87 2.05 -11.19 3.92
C PRO A 87 1.61 -9.87 3.27
N LEU A 88 2.51 -8.89 3.12
CA LEU A 88 2.15 -7.53 2.73
C LEU A 88 2.94 -7.03 1.52
N LEU A 89 2.35 -6.10 0.80
CA LEU A 89 2.98 -5.31 -0.24
C LEU A 89 2.73 -3.82 0.05
N ILE A 90 3.79 -3.02 0.03
CA ILE A 90 3.72 -1.58 0.27
C ILE A 90 4.13 -0.84 -0.99
N LYS A 91 3.31 0.13 -1.39
CA LYS A 91 3.57 0.93 -2.61
C LYS A 91 3.43 2.42 -2.34
N ILE A 92 4.19 3.22 -3.09
CA ILE A 92 3.87 4.62 -3.35
C ILE A 92 3.34 4.71 -4.78
N ILE A 93 2.19 5.33 -4.94
CA ILE A 93 1.51 5.49 -6.23
C ILE A 93 1.50 6.97 -6.61
N ASP A 94 1.98 7.28 -7.82
CA ASP A 94 1.91 8.61 -8.44
C ASP A 94 0.96 8.56 -9.64
N ALA A 95 -0.29 8.92 -9.44
CA ALA A 95 -1.33 8.92 -10.45
C ALA A 95 -1.35 10.26 -11.23
N LYS A 96 -0.62 10.35 -12.33
CA LYS A 96 -0.74 11.50 -13.26
C LYS A 96 -2.09 11.50 -13.97
N GLU A 97 -2.61 10.31 -14.30
CA GLU A 97 -3.94 10.09 -14.85
C GLU A 97 -4.74 9.14 -13.97
N ASN A 98 -6.04 9.02 -14.23
CA ASN A 98 -6.88 8.07 -13.47
C ASN A 98 -6.37 6.63 -13.64
N LEU A 99 -6.30 5.88 -12.58
CA LEU A 99 -6.17 4.43 -12.65
C LEU A 99 -7.47 3.81 -13.17
N SER A 100 -7.42 2.58 -13.66
CA SER A 100 -8.63 1.86 -14.02
C SER A 100 -9.58 1.73 -12.84
N VAL A 101 -10.88 1.77 -13.11
CA VAL A 101 -11.88 1.33 -12.13
C VAL A 101 -11.75 -0.17 -11.97
N GLN A 102 -11.61 -0.63 -10.75
CA GLN A 102 -11.26 -2.01 -10.42
C GLN A 102 -11.93 -2.48 -9.13
N VAL A 103 -11.87 -3.78 -8.92
CA VAL A 103 -12.30 -4.43 -7.67
C VAL A 103 -11.36 -5.60 -7.39
N HIS A 104 -11.18 -5.91 -6.12
CA HIS A 104 -10.36 -7.03 -5.66
C HIS A 104 -11.20 -8.09 -4.96
N PRO A 105 -10.88 -9.38 -5.14
CA PRO A 105 -11.55 -10.46 -4.42
C PRO A 105 -11.11 -10.55 -2.95
N ASP A 106 -11.88 -11.23 -2.13
CA ASP A 106 -11.45 -11.73 -0.84
C ASP A 106 -10.57 -12.99 -0.98
N ASP A 107 -10.04 -13.48 0.15
CA ASP A 107 -9.18 -14.67 0.18
C ASP A 107 -9.89 -15.91 -0.36
N THR A 108 -11.17 -16.08 -0.07
CA THR A 108 -11.93 -17.26 -0.47
C THR A 108 -12.07 -17.34 -1.99
N TYR A 109 -12.51 -16.25 -2.60
CA TYR A 109 -12.65 -16.19 -4.05
C TYR A 109 -11.31 -16.26 -4.77
N ALA A 110 -10.29 -15.56 -4.25
CA ALA A 110 -8.96 -15.56 -4.85
C ALA A 110 -8.28 -16.93 -4.79
N GLU A 111 -8.41 -17.67 -3.69
CA GLU A 111 -7.87 -19.02 -3.57
C GLU A 111 -8.53 -19.98 -4.56
N GLU A 112 -9.86 -19.90 -4.70
CA GLU A 112 -10.62 -20.80 -5.59
C GLU A 112 -10.36 -20.54 -7.08
N HIS A 113 -10.22 -19.26 -7.49
CA HIS A 113 -10.21 -18.88 -8.89
C HIS A 113 -8.84 -18.47 -9.43
N GLU A 114 -7.96 -17.97 -8.57
CA GLU A 114 -6.66 -17.41 -8.96
C GLU A 114 -5.47 -18.11 -8.28
N HIS A 115 -5.73 -19.04 -7.34
CA HIS A 115 -4.70 -19.69 -6.50
C HIS A 115 -3.80 -18.66 -5.79
N SER A 116 -4.41 -17.61 -5.27
CA SER A 116 -3.75 -16.45 -4.67
C SER A 116 -4.48 -16.00 -3.42
N LYS A 117 -3.90 -15.03 -2.72
CA LYS A 117 -4.57 -14.30 -1.65
C LYS A 117 -5.52 -13.26 -2.23
N GLY A 118 -6.53 -12.91 -1.44
CA GLY A 118 -7.34 -11.72 -1.66
C GLY A 118 -6.51 -10.43 -1.61
N LYS A 119 -7.14 -9.32 -1.89
CA LYS A 119 -6.44 -8.03 -1.88
C LYS A 119 -7.23 -6.98 -1.12
N ARG A 120 -7.14 -7.04 0.21
CA ARG A 120 -7.52 -5.94 1.10
C ARG A 120 -6.42 -4.89 1.06
N GLU A 121 -6.80 -3.62 0.94
CA GLU A 121 -5.83 -2.53 0.89
C GLU A 121 -6.32 -1.29 1.62
N CYS A 122 -5.42 -0.37 1.90
CA CYS A 122 -5.75 0.95 2.43
C CYS A 122 -4.80 2.00 1.86
N TRP A 123 -5.27 3.25 1.83
CA TRP A 123 -4.58 4.36 1.23
C TRP A 123 -4.36 5.50 2.22
N TYR A 124 -3.13 6.00 2.30
CA TYR A 124 -2.79 7.24 2.98
C TYR A 124 -2.43 8.29 1.95
N ILE A 125 -3.20 9.38 1.87
CA ILE A 125 -3.04 10.42 0.84
C ILE A 125 -1.80 11.27 1.16
N LEU A 126 -0.80 11.18 0.30
CA LEU A 126 0.47 11.91 0.42
C LEU A 126 0.39 13.31 -0.15
N ASP A 127 -0.27 13.43 -1.30
CA ASP A 127 -0.56 14.69 -1.95
C ASP A 127 -1.73 14.55 -2.94
N CYS A 128 -2.46 15.64 -3.17
CA CYS A 128 -3.53 15.68 -4.16
C CYS A 128 -3.86 17.13 -4.54
N PRO A 129 -4.47 17.36 -5.73
CA PRO A 129 -4.96 18.69 -6.10
C PRO A 129 -6.10 19.15 -5.17
N PRO A 130 -6.38 20.46 -5.10
CA PRO A 130 -7.58 20.97 -4.47
C PRO A 130 -8.84 20.31 -5.05
N ASN A 131 -9.79 19.94 -4.19
CA ASN A 131 -11.03 19.25 -4.56
C ASN A 131 -10.82 17.89 -5.25
N ALA A 132 -9.73 17.19 -4.92
CA ALA A 132 -9.53 15.82 -5.35
C ALA A 132 -10.63 14.92 -4.80
N GLU A 133 -11.02 13.94 -5.59
CA GLU A 133 -11.95 12.88 -5.20
C GLU A 133 -11.31 11.55 -5.53
N LEU A 134 -11.67 10.52 -4.80
CA LEU A 134 -11.41 9.13 -5.17
C LEU A 134 -12.71 8.46 -5.58
N ILE A 135 -12.62 7.45 -6.42
CA ILE A 135 -13.76 6.57 -6.69
C ILE A 135 -13.70 5.46 -5.65
N VAL A 136 -14.74 5.36 -4.80
CA VAL A 136 -14.84 4.32 -3.78
C VAL A 136 -16.32 3.95 -3.59
N GLY A 137 -16.68 2.75 -4.01
CA GLY A 137 -18.06 2.25 -3.96
C GLY A 137 -18.89 2.54 -5.21
N THR A 138 -20.15 2.21 -5.16
CA THR A 138 -21.11 2.31 -6.25
C THR A 138 -22.46 2.86 -5.77
N HIS A 139 -23.19 3.52 -6.66
CA HIS A 139 -24.58 3.96 -6.42
C HIS A 139 -25.62 2.93 -6.85
N ALA A 140 -25.21 1.81 -7.43
CA ALA A 140 -26.14 0.73 -7.76
C ALA A 140 -26.78 0.15 -6.50
N LYS A 141 -28.09 -0.07 -6.52
CA LYS A 141 -28.86 -0.55 -5.37
C LYS A 141 -28.86 -2.07 -5.24
N ASP A 142 -28.64 -2.75 -6.35
CA ASP A 142 -28.58 -4.20 -6.44
C ASP A 142 -27.73 -4.65 -7.64
N ARG A 143 -27.51 -5.96 -7.75
CA ARG A 143 -26.67 -6.54 -8.81
C ARG A 143 -27.25 -6.37 -10.20
N ASP A 144 -28.57 -6.34 -10.34
CA ASP A 144 -29.23 -6.16 -11.65
C ASP A 144 -29.05 -4.72 -12.12
N GLU A 145 -29.17 -3.75 -11.22
CA GLU A 145 -28.88 -2.35 -11.53
C GLU A 145 -27.40 -2.14 -11.85
N LEU A 146 -26.49 -2.71 -11.06
CA LEU A 146 -25.05 -2.68 -11.33
C LEU A 146 -24.75 -3.18 -12.74
N LYS A 147 -25.24 -4.37 -13.09
CA LYS A 147 -25.07 -4.98 -14.40
C LYS A 147 -25.58 -4.08 -15.52
N ARG A 148 -26.80 -3.58 -15.38
CA ARG A 148 -27.43 -2.68 -16.37
C ARG A 148 -26.59 -1.42 -16.55
N MET A 149 -26.14 -0.76 -15.48
CA MET A 149 -25.38 0.47 -15.56
C MET A 149 -23.99 0.25 -16.22
N ILE A 150 -23.35 -0.88 -15.97
CA ILE A 150 -22.09 -1.28 -16.62
C ILE A 150 -22.34 -1.51 -18.14
N GLU A 151 -23.38 -2.26 -18.50
CA GLU A 151 -23.71 -2.55 -19.91
C GLU A 151 -24.08 -1.27 -20.68
N GLU A 152 -24.77 -0.34 -20.04
CA GLU A 152 -25.16 0.95 -20.59
C GLU A 152 -24.02 2.00 -20.50
N LYS A 153 -22.86 1.64 -19.93
CA LYS A 153 -21.68 2.52 -19.72
C LYS A 153 -22.01 3.80 -18.93
N LYS A 154 -22.90 3.72 -17.97
CA LYS A 154 -23.33 4.84 -17.13
C LYS A 154 -22.35 5.07 -15.97
N TRP A 155 -21.09 5.26 -16.28
CA TRP A 155 -20.01 5.31 -15.29
C TRP A 155 -20.17 6.49 -14.31
N ASP A 156 -20.57 7.66 -14.79
CA ASP A 156 -20.74 8.84 -13.92
C ASP A 156 -21.91 8.69 -12.92
N ASP A 157 -22.95 7.96 -13.30
CA ASP A 157 -24.08 7.66 -12.41
C ASP A 157 -23.79 6.48 -11.48
N LEU A 158 -22.91 5.56 -11.91
CA LEU A 158 -22.59 4.33 -11.21
C LEU A 158 -21.59 4.54 -10.08
N LEU A 159 -20.51 5.32 -10.35
CA LEU A 159 -19.34 5.37 -9.50
C LEU A 159 -19.48 6.41 -8.40
N ASN A 160 -19.39 5.97 -7.15
CA ASN A 160 -19.40 6.87 -6.00
C ASN A 160 -18.07 7.61 -5.88
N ARG A 161 -18.12 8.93 -5.71
CA ARG A 161 -16.94 9.81 -5.58
C ARG A 161 -16.88 10.40 -4.19
N ILE A 162 -15.72 10.28 -3.56
CA ILE A 162 -15.48 10.74 -2.20
C ILE A 162 -14.38 11.81 -2.21
N PRO A 163 -14.64 13.01 -1.67
CA PRO A 163 -13.63 14.06 -1.59
C PRO A 163 -12.52 13.67 -0.61
N VAL A 164 -11.29 13.97 -0.99
CA VAL A 164 -10.09 13.68 -0.19
C VAL A 164 -9.12 14.85 -0.20
N LYS A 165 -8.25 14.88 0.81
CA LYS A 165 -7.14 15.82 0.93
C LYS A 165 -5.90 15.14 1.49
N LYS A 166 -4.77 15.80 1.35
CA LYS A 166 -3.50 15.35 1.93
C LYS A 166 -3.66 14.99 3.42
N GLY A 167 -3.16 13.83 3.79
CA GLY A 167 -3.18 13.29 5.15
C GLY A 167 -4.41 12.44 5.47
N ASP A 168 -5.39 12.35 4.58
CA ASP A 168 -6.54 11.47 4.75
C ASP A 168 -6.13 10.00 4.60
N PHE A 169 -6.94 9.13 5.22
CA PHE A 169 -6.77 7.68 5.16
C PHE A 169 -8.09 7.00 4.84
N ILE A 170 -8.04 6.03 3.93
CA ILE A 170 -9.21 5.26 3.48
C ILE A 170 -8.87 3.77 3.48
N GLN A 171 -9.80 2.97 4.02
CA GLN A 171 -9.78 1.51 3.91
C GLN A 171 -10.57 1.08 2.67
N ILE A 172 -10.00 0.18 1.88
CA ILE A 172 -10.64 -0.47 0.73
C ILE A 172 -10.76 -1.96 1.03
N ASP A 173 -11.97 -2.39 1.35
CA ASP A 173 -12.24 -3.80 1.59
C ASP A 173 -12.43 -4.57 0.27
N PRO A 174 -12.15 -5.88 0.23
CA PRO A 174 -12.48 -6.72 -0.92
C PRO A 174 -13.94 -6.56 -1.34
N GLY A 175 -14.19 -6.57 -2.64
CA GLY A 175 -15.53 -6.31 -3.20
C GLY A 175 -15.89 -4.85 -3.39
N THR A 176 -15.12 -3.91 -2.87
CA THR A 176 -15.33 -2.48 -3.10
C THR A 176 -14.83 -2.06 -4.47
N ILE A 177 -15.71 -1.52 -5.31
CA ILE A 177 -15.32 -0.86 -6.57
C ILE A 177 -14.54 0.40 -6.25
N HIS A 178 -13.37 0.62 -6.89
CA HIS A 178 -12.55 1.78 -6.58
C HIS A 178 -11.63 2.19 -7.73
N ALA A 179 -11.16 3.44 -7.68
CA ALA A 179 -10.07 3.93 -8.52
C ALA A 179 -9.38 5.14 -7.88
N ILE A 180 -8.08 5.23 -8.07
CA ILE A 180 -7.28 6.42 -7.76
C ILE A 180 -7.42 7.38 -8.94
N THR A 181 -7.77 8.62 -8.65
CA THR A 181 -7.97 9.65 -9.68
C THR A 181 -6.71 10.44 -9.97
N ALA A 182 -6.71 11.12 -11.11
CA ALA A 182 -5.59 11.91 -11.58
C ALA A 182 -5.13 12.97 -10.57
N GLY A 183 -3.82 13.09 -10.43
CA GLY A 183 -3.17 14.04 -9.54
C GLY A 183 -2.99 13.56 -8.09
N VAL A 184 -3.58 12.44 -7.70
CA VAL A 184 -3.42 11.88 -6.35
C VAL A 184 -2.11 11.12 -6.25
N GLU A 185 -1.40 11.35 -5.16
CA GLU A 185 -0.25 10.56 -4.72
C GLU A 185 -0.57 9.93 -3.36
N LEU A 186 -0.31 8.64 -3.21
CA LEU A 186 -0.66 7.94 -1.98
C LEU A 186 0.32 6.81 -1.61
N LEU A 187 0.35 6.47 -0.33
CA LEU A 187 0.91 5.21 0.16
C LEU A 187 -0.20 4.17 0.21
N GLU A 188 0.02 3.04 -0.44
CA GLU A 188 -0.84 1.86 -0.39
C GLU A 188 -0.21 0.79 0.48
N VAL A 189 -0.97 0.28 1.43
CA VAL A 189 -0.66 -0.92 2.21
C VAL A 189 -1.70 -1.98 1.86
N GLN A 190 -1.26 -3.14 1.39
CA GLN A 190 -2.13 -4.20 0.91
C GLN A 190 -1.65 -5.60 1.32
N GLN A 191 -2.56 -6.58 1.27
CA GLN A 191 -2.15 -7.98 1.24
C GLN A 191 -1.21 -8.21 0.03
N ASN A 192 -0.29 -9.16 0.15
CA ASN A 192 0.68 -9.47 -0.91
C ASN A 192 0.01 -10.23 -2.07
N SER A 193 -0.83 -9.54 -2.82
CA SER A 193 -1.57 -10.04 -3.97
C SER A 193 -1.60 -9.01 -5.10
N ASP A 194 -1.57 -9.48 -6.33
CA ASP A 194 -1.68 -8.66 -7.55
C ASP A 194 -3.02 -8.87 -8.27
N VAL A 195 -3.93 -9.66 -7.70
CA VAL A 195 -5.23 -9.96 -8.31
C VAL A 195 -6.07 -8.70 -8.42
N THR A 196 -6.38 -8.32 -9.66
CA THR A 196 -7.13 -7.11 -9.98
C THR A 196 -8.13 -7.39 -11.09
N TYR A 197 -9.41 -7.19 -10.81
CA TYR A 197 -10.46 -7.24 -11.82
C TYR A 197 -10.78 -5.85 -12.31
N ARG A 198 -10.33 -5.54 -13.52
CA ARG A 198 -10.54 -4.24 -14.16
C ARG A 198 -11.94 -4.21 -14.76
N ILE A 199 -12.72 -3.21 -14.34
CA ILE A 199 -14.12 -3.03 -14.76
C ILE A 199 -14.23 -2.00 -15.88
N TYR A 200 -13.45 -0.90 -15.77
CA TYR A 200 -13.43 0.18 -16.76
C TYR A 200 -12.05 0.82 -16.83
N ASP A 201 -11.61 1.16 -18.04
CA ASP A 201 -10.30 1.75 -18.26
C ASP A 201 -10.32 2.95 -19.21
N TYR A 202 -11.43 3.67 -19.25
CA TYR A 202 -11.59 4.90 -20.05
C TYR A 202 -11.30 4.68 -21.55
N ASP A 203 -11.50 3.48 -22.07
CA ASP A 203 -11.18 3.07 -23.43
C ASP A 203 -9.71 3.36 -23.85
N ARG A 204 -8.78 3.44 -22.89
CA ARG A 204 -7.35 3.71 -23.12
C ARG A 204 -6.66 2.57 -23.85
N LEU A 205 -5.69 2.94 -24.67
CA LEU A 205 -4.85 1.96 -25.38
C LEU A 205 -3.50 1.82 -24.71
N GLN A 206 -3.07 0.59 -24.52
CA GLN A 206 -1.71 0.25 -24.15
C GLN A 206 -1.08 -0.50 -25.33
N ASN A 207 -0.01 0.05 -25.89
CA ASN A 207 0.63 -0.48 -27.11
C ASN A 207 -0.34 -0.68 -28.30
N GLY A 208 -1.31 0.25 -28.45
CA GLY A 208 -2.28 0.23 -29.55
C GLY A 208 -3.51 -0.66 -29.34
N THR A 209 -3.62 -1.36 -28.19
CA THR A 209 -4.76 -2.22 -27.87
C THR A 209 -5.37 -1.84 -26.51
N PRO A 210 -6.71 -1.93 -26.34
CA PRO A 210 -7.33 -1.75 -25.03
C PRO A 210 -6.80 -2.80 -24.04
N ARG A 211 -6.62 -2.40 -22.77
CA ARG A 211 -6.31 -3.35 -21.71
C ARG A 211 -7.51 -4.27 -21.48
N GLN A 212 -7.23 -5.52 -21.15
CA GLN A 212 -8.26 -6.51 -20.87
C GLN A 212 -9.09 -6.09 -19.65
N LEU A 213 -10.41 -6.25 -19.75
CA LEU A 213 -11.36 -6.11 -18.66
C LEU A 213 -11.76 -7.51 -18.14
N GLN A 214 -11.95 -7.63 -16.84
CA GLN A 214 -12.38 -8.84 -16.15
C GLN A 214 -13.81 -8.63 -15.60
N LEU A 215 -14.75 -8.32 -16.50
CA LEU A 215 -16.11 -7.91 -16.12
C LEU A 215 -16.86 -9.01 -15.36
N GLN A 216 -16.72 -10.29 -15.77
CA GLN A 216 -17.42 -11.39 -15.11
C GLN A 216 -16.91 -11.57 -13.68
N GLN A 217 -15.59 -11.73 -13.52
CA GLN A 217 -14.96 -11.90 -12.20
C GLN A 217 -15.25 -10.69 -11.30
N GLY A 218 -15.17 -9.48 -11.86
CA GLY A 218 -15.52 -8.27 -11.12
C GLY A 218 -16.99 -8.27 -10.67
N MET A 219 -17.91 -8.61 -11.57
CA MET A 219 -19.32 -8.75 -11.23
C MET A 219 -19.55 -9.79 -10.13
N ASP A 220 -18.78 -10.87 -10.10
CA ASP A 220 -18.94 -11.92 -9.09
C ASP A 220 -18.58 -11.43 -7.68
N VAL A 221 -17.57 -10.56 -7.56
CA VAL A 221 -17.02 -10.13 -6.27
C VAL A 221 -17.51 -8.75 -5.80
N ILE A 222 -18.04 -7.89 -6.69
CA ILE A 222 -18.50 -6.55 -6.29
C ILE A 222 -19.60 -6.65 -5.23
N ASN A 223 -19.38 -5.93 -4.12
CA ASN A 223 -20.37 -5.72 -3.09
C ASN A 223 -21.16 -4.43 -3.39
N VAL A 224 -22.47 -4.56 -3.60
CA VAL A 224 -23.38 -3.42 -3.88
C VAL A 224 -24.07 -2.90 -2.63
N SER A 225 -23.91 -3.57 -1.47
CA SER A 225 -24.61 -3.23 -0.24
C SER A 225 -23.83 -2.29 0.69
N ASP A 226 -22.58 -1.98 0.38
CA ASP A 226 -21.75 -1.15 1.23
C ASP A 226 -22.06 0.34 0.99
N GLU A 227 -22.63 0.98 1.99
CA GLU A 227 -22.76 2.44 2.01
C GLU A 227 -21.42 3.07 2.35
N ILE A 228 -20.69 3.48 1.31
CA ILE A 228 -19.43 4.20 1.46
C ILE A 228 -19.72 5.69 1.27
N SER A 229 -19.41 6.49 2.29
CA SER A 229 -19.64 7.92 2.32
C SER A 229 -18.37 8.67 2.73
N GLU A 230 -18.44 10.01 2.79
CA GLU A 230 -17.35 10.84 3.32
C GLU A 230 -16.95 10.45 4.75
N GLU A 231 -17.86 9.87 5.54
CA GLU A 231 -17.58 9.40 6.90
C GLU A 231 -16.63 8.18 6.93
N SER A 232 -16.49 7.48 5.80
CA SER A 232 -15.53 6.38 5.63
C SER A 232 -14.08 6.89 5.51
N VAL A 233 -13.90 8.19 5.29
CA VAL A 233 -12.57 8.82 5.26
C VAL A 233 -12.12 9.16 6.68
N ILE A 234 -11.04 8.56 7.11
CA ILE A 234 -10.40 8.88 8.38
C ILE A 234 -9.52 10.11 8.19
N HIS A 235 -9.76 11.14 9.01
CA HIS A 235 -8.94 12.34 9.08
C HIS A 235 -8.02 12.26 10.30
N PRO A 236 -6.78 11.78 10.17
CA PRO A 236 -5.89 11.61 11.30
C PRO A 236 -5.60 12.93 11.99
N LYS A 237 -5.89 13.02 13.28
CA LYS A 237 -5.53 14.18 14.11
C LYS A 237 -4.09 14.00 14.58
N SER A 238 -3.12 14.25 13.69
CA SER A 238 -1.71 14.06 14.04
C SER A 238 -1.30 15.04 15.13
N LYS A 239 -0.94 14.51 16.30
CA LYS A 239 -0.19 15.22 17.32
C LYS A 239 1.26 14.82 17.18
N ASP A 240 2.17 15.80 17.28
CA ASP A 240 3.60 15.53 17.20
C ASP A 240 4.02 14.54 18.30
N ASN A 241 4.91 13.64 17.93
CA ASN A 241 5.52 12.63 18.79
C ASN A 241 4.56 11.59 19.39
N ILE A 242 3.35 11.47 18.84
CA ILE A 242 2.36 10.48 19.26
C ILE A 242 2.08 9.54 18.09
N LEU A 243 2.29 8.25 18.33
CA LEU A 243 1.91 7.20 17.40
C LEU A 243 0.39 7.09 17.34
N GLN A 244 -0.17 7.24 16.17
CA GLN A 244 -1.60 7.10 15.92
C GLN A 244 -1.87 5.85 15.10
N ARG A 245 -2.72 4.95 15.60
CA ARG A 245 -3.24 3.84 14.81
C ARG A 245 -4.31 4.35 13.86
N LEU A 246 -4.15 4.05 12.57
CA LEU A 246 -5.08 4.41 11.50
C LEU A 246 -6.15 3.34 11.31
N ILE A 247 -5.74 2.06 11.29
CA ILE A 247 -6.65 0.94 11.08
C ILE A 247 -6.15 -0.33 11.81
N SER A 248 -7.09 -1.24 12.06
CA SER A 248 -6.86 -2.61 12.51
C SER A 248 -7.83 -3.51 11.76
N THR A 249 -7.32 -4.38 10.91
CA THR A 249 -8.08 -5.39 10.16
C THR A 249 -7.68 -6.81 10.58
N CYS A 250 -8.26 -7.82 9.96
CA CYS A 250 -7.82 -9.21 10.11
C CYS A 250 -6.48 -9.49 9.43
N ASP A 251 -6.04 -8.67 8.47
CA ASP A 251 -4.86 -8.90 7.64
C ASP A 251 -3.68 -8.02 8.06
N TYR A 252 -3.95 -6.79 8.50
CA TYR A 252 -2.91 -5.84 8.87
C TYR A 252 -3.36 -4.77 9.87
N LEU A 253 -2.35 -4.16 10.48
CA LEU A 253 -2.45 -2.97 11.32
C LEU A 253 -1.63 -1.85 10.68
N VAL A 254 -2.13 -0.61 10.70
CA VAL A 254 -1.40 0.55 10.16
C VAL A 254 -1.38 1.69 11.15
N TRP A 255 -0.21 2.33 11.30
CA TRP A 255 0.00 3.50 12.14
C TRP A 255 0.73 4.60 11.39
N THR A 256 0.59 5.82 11.89
CA THR A 256 1.41 6.97 11.47
C THR A 256 1.95 7.71 12.69
N ILE A 257 3.13 8.31 12.54
CA ILE A 257 3.70 9.21 13.51
C ILE A 257 4.34 10.40 12.81
N ARG A 258 4.12 11.60 13.35
CA ARG A 258 4.89 12.78 13.01
C ARG A 258 5.86 13.06 14.15
N VAL A 259 7.14 12.96 13.88
CA VAL A 259 8.19 13.28 14.85
C VAL A 259 8.64 14.72 14.64
N ASN A 260 8.64 15.49 15.71
CA ASN A 260 9.16 16.84 15.78
C ASN A 260 10.03 16.93 17.06
N GLY A 261 11.33 16.86 16.89
CA GLY A 261 12.29 16.70 17.97
C GLY A 261 12.59 15.24 18.29
N VAL A 262 12.01 14.69 19.35
CA VAL A 262 12.27 13.30 19.79
C VAL A 262 10.96 12.62 20.18
N ALA A 263 10.80 11.37 19.72
CA ALA A 263 9.74 10.47 20.13
C ALA A 263 10.31 9.14 20.61
N SER A 264 9.57 8.45 21.48
CA SER A 264 9.82 7.04 21.84
C SER A 264 8.52 6.28 21.59
N VAL A 265 8.59 5.24 20.79
CA VAL A 265 7.42 4.46 20.40
C VAL A 265 7.43 3.09 21.06
N GLY A 266 8.62 2.53 21.28
CA GLY A 266 8.80 1.21 21.82
C GLY A 266 8.44 0.12 20.80
N ARG A 267 7.93 -0.99 21.28
CA ARG A 267 7.46 -2.12 20.46
C ARG A 267 5.94 -2.03 20.31
N ILE A 268 5.45 -1.94 19.09
CA ILE A 268 4.03 -1.64 18.77
C ILE A 268 3.23 -2.80 18.22
N ALA A 269 3.89 -3.89 17.84
CA ALA A 269 3.24 -5.11 17.34
C ALA A 269 3.94 -6.35 17.87
N ASN A 270 3.28 -7.49 17.78
CA ASN A 270 3.84 -8.80 18.13
C ASN A 270 4.53 -9.48 16.93
N SER A 271 4.54 -8.84 15.78
CA SER A 271 5.24 -9.23 14.54
C SER A 271 6.25 -8.18 14.17
N PHE A 272 6.95 -8.38 13.06
CA PHE A 272 7.75 -7.33 12.43
C PHE A 272 6.88 -6.14 11.97
N LEU A 273 7.55 -5.01 11.69
CA LEU A 273 6.90 -3.86 11.05
C LEU A 273 7.58 -3.55 9.72
N ILE A 274 6.80 -2.94 8.83
CA ILE A 274 7.31 -2.27 7.66
C ILE A 274 7.19 -0.77 7.90
N GLY A 275 8.32 -0.05 7.86
CA GLY A 275 8.37 1.39 8.01
C GLY A 275 8.59 2.09 6.67
N SER A 276 7.89 3.20 6.43
CA SER A 276 8.06 4.07 5.27
C SER A 276 8.18 5.51 5.72
N VAL A 277 9.31 6.17 5.39
CA VAL A 277 9.50 7.60 5.70
C VAL A 277 8.86 8.42 4.60
N LEU A 278 7.77 9.10 4.95
CA LEU A 278 6.92 9.84 4.00
C LEU A 278 7.35 11.29 3.83
N GLU A 279 7.88 11.89 4.90
CA GLU A 279 8.31 13.30 4.90
C GLU A 279 9.55 13.46 5.78
N GLY A 280 10.43 14.39 5.40
CA GLY A 280 11.53 14.87 6.24
C GLY A 280 12.68 13.91 6.44
N SER A 281 13.41 14.08 7.54
CA SER A 281 14.58 13.28 7.88
C SER A 281 14.87 13.25 9.37
N GLY A 282 15.64 12.24 9.79
CA GLY A 282 16.01 12.07 11.19
C GLY A 282 16.81 10.80 11.41
N LYS A 283 16.64 10.20 12.58
CA LYS A 283 17.29 8.93 12.97
C LYS A 283 16.31 8.08 13.78
N CYS A 284 16.48 6.78 13.69
CA CYS A 284 15.87 5.82 14.61
C CYS A 284 16.98 5.01 15.28
N ASN A 285 17.09 5.09 16.61
CA ASN A 285 18.16 4.47 17.40
C ASN A 285 19.57 4.69 16.81
N GLY A 286 19.81 5.86 16.22
CA GLY A 286 21.09 6.23 15.59
C GLY A 286 21.19 5.97 14.09
N GLN A 287 20.38 5.10 13.50
CA GLN A 287 20.32 4.85 12.04
C GLN A 287 19.61 6.01 11.34
N LEU A 288 20.20 6.47 10.23
CA LEU A 288 19.66 7.59 9.44
C LEU A 288 18.35 7.21 8.75
N LEU A 289 17.41 8.15 8.75
CA LEU A 289 16.13 8.06 8.05
C LEU A 289 15.92 9.31 7.20
N SER A 290 15.47 9.14 5.96
CA SER A 290 15.05 10.25 5.10
C SER A 290 13.85 9.84 4.24
N LYS A 291 13.11 10.85 3.75
CA LYS A 291 11.97 10.63 2.83
C LYS A 291 12.38 9.66 1.72
N GLY A 292 11.54 8.68 1.45
CA GLY A 292 11.75 7.65 0.45
C GLY A 292 12.49 6.41 0.94
N MET A 293 12.95 6.38 2.18
CA MET A 293 13.48 5.15 2.77
C MET A 293 12.37 4.25 3.28
N HIS A 294 12.49 2.96 2.96
CA HIS A 294 11.61 1.89 3.42
C HIS A 294 12.43 0.82 4.12
N PHE A 295 11.89 0.26 5.19
CA PHE A 295 12.65 -0.67 6.02
C PHE A 295 11.76 -1.66 6.75
N ILE A 296 12.35 -2.82 7.05
CA ILE A 296 11.78 -3.78 8.00
C ILE A 296 12.29 -3.43 9.41
N VAL A 297 11.40 -3.39 10.37
CA VAL A 297 11.72 -3.38 11.80
C VAL A 297 11.60 -4.82 12.29
N PRO A 298 12.69 -5.47 12.67
CA PRO A 298 12.63 -6.84 13.17
C PRO A 298 11.68 -6.98 14.36
N HIS A 299 11.08 -8.16 14.50
CA HIS A 299 10.05 -8.48 15.49
C HIS A 299 10.41 -8.09 16.93
N ASP A 300 11.66 -8.27 17.33
CA ASP A 300 12.12 -7.98 18.70
C ASP A 300 12.80 -6.61 18.85
N TYR A 301 12.85 -5.82 17.76
CA TYR A 301 13.42 -4.48 17.77
C TYR A 301 12.46 -3.46 18.39
N SER A 302 13.00 -2.59 19.24
CA SER A 302 12.25 -1.52 19.89
C SER A 302 12.60 -0.16 19.30
N LEU A 303 11.59 0.62 18.95
CA LEU A 303 11.72 1.97 18.41
C LEU A 303 11.88 2.98 19.58
N ASP A 304 12.97 2.87 20.34
CA ASP A 304 13.16 3.58 21.61
C ASP A 304 13.42 5.07 21.43
N ARG A 305 14.08 5.43 20.32
CA ARG A 305 14.41 6.82 20.04
C ARG A 305 14.32 7.12 18.56
N ILE A 306 13.29 7.87 18.18
CA ILE A 306 13.15 8.46 16.85
C ILE A 306 13.35 9.97 17.01
N GLU A 307 14.29 10.55 16.27
CA GLU A 307 14.64 11.96 16.39
C GLU A 307 14.74 12.63 15.02
N GLY A 308 14.35 13.93 14.97
CA GLY A 308 14.37 14.72 13.75
C GLY A 308 13.06 15.43 13.49
N ASN A 309 12.81 15.73 12.23
CA ASN A 309 11.53 16.24 11.75
C ASN A 309 11.10 15.37 10.55
N LEU A 310 10.27 14.38 10.82
CA LEU A 310 9.89 13.39 9.83
C LEU A 310 8.51 12.79 10.12
N ARG A 311 7.88 12.25 9.08
CA ARG A 311 6.67 11.44 9.18
C ARG A 311 6.96 10.03 8.76
N ILE A 312 6.56 9.07 9.57
CA ILE A 312 6.71 7.64 9.29
C ILE A 312 5.33 6.99 9.32
N ASN A 313 5.07 6.13 8.34
CA ASN A 313 3.98 5.17 8.37
C ASN A 313 4.55 3.79 8.72
N PHE A 314 3.85 3.06 9.59
CA PHE A 314 4.17 1.67 9.93
C PHE A 314 3.01 0.76 9.56
N ALA A 315 3.34 -0.40 9.01
CA ALA A 315 2.40 -1.49 8.78
C ALA A 315 2.91 -2.78 9.44
N ALA A 316 2.02 -3.56 10.00
CA ALA A 316 2.31 -4.90 10.53
C ALA A 316 1.30 -5.90 10.00
N PRO A 317 1.69 -7.13 9.66
CA PRO A 317 0.72 -8.18 9.38
C PRO A 317 0.03 -8.63 10.67
N VAL A 318 -1.19 -9.13 10.51
CA VAL A 318 -1.89 -9.90 11.52
C VAL A 318 -1.84 -11.36 11.09
N TYR A 319 -1.32 -12.21 11.97
CA TYR A 319 -1.35 -13.65 11.76
C TYR A 319 -2.57 -14.24 12.47
N SER A 320 -3.36 -15.01 11.73
CA SER A 320 -4.52 -15.74 12.26
C SER A 320 -4.13 -16.99 13.03
#